data_bd9f37df6490dbb427034e2e21b2979b
#
_entry.id   bd9f37df6490dbb427034e2e21b2979b
#
_cell.length_a   1.000
_cell.length_b   1.000
_cell.length_c   1.000
_cell.angle_alpha   90.00
_cell.angle_beta   90.00
_cell.angle_gamma   90.00
#
_symmetry.space_group_name_H-M   'P 1'
#
loop_
_entity.id
_entity.type
_entity.pdbx_description
1 polymer ?
#
loop_
_entity_poly.entity_id
_entity_poly.type
_entity_poly.pdbx_seq_one_letter_code
_entity_poly.pdbx_strand_id
1 'polypeptide(L)'
;MKRSIYMLFAVLAVFAFVLAACGPAEVPATEAPVVEEPTAVPPTAVPPTEEPTAVPEPAVGSPEHPIKVLFVPSVDANIIVTGGEVMAQALNEATGLTFEVVVPTSYAATIEEMCASPTDTMAFIPGLGYAIASQLCGVDVSFKAIRFGYPVYWAEYIVARDSEFQTLEDLEGATWGFGDQGSTSGYMVPFVELAELGVTPGEQVQTGGHNQTVTAVYNGEVDFGTVFYSVPLNADGKPVFTWAEYQEGKVTEDMYELPAEVIPNCAPDAEGKKLLCDGWRVLDARANIRTEAPDVMQKVRILAVSSAIPNDTLSFGPEFPAEVRAQIEEALLAFAGTEAWGQSIGSNDFYGWTGIEAATDAEYDIVRAMVEATGYEIEP
;
A
#
# COMPACT_ATOMS: atom_id res chain seq x y z
N MET A 1 9.26 47.54 10.88
CA MET A 1 8.29 47.61 9.78
C MET A 1 8.61 48.57 8.66
N LYS A 2 9.44 49.62 8.82
CA LYS A 2 9.77 50.58 7.73
C LYS A 2 10.89 50.15 6.76
N ARG A 3 11.73 49.17 7.10
CA ARG A 3 12.84 48.69 6.24
C ARG A 3 12.43 47.65 5.20
N SER A 4 11.35 46.88 5.43
CA SER A 4 10.87 45.85 4.47
C SER A 4 10.11 46.44 3.28
N ILE A 5 9.50 47.61 3.41
CA ILE A 5 8.71 48.22 2.34
C ILE A 5 9.63 48.76 1.23
N TYR A 6 10.82 49.26 1.58
CA TYR A 6 11.82 49.79 0.58
C TYR A 6 12.48 48.70 -0.24
N MET A 7 12.63 47.48 0.28
CA MET A 7 13.13 46.34 -0.51
C MET A 7 12.11 45.84 -1.55
N LEU A 8 10.83 45.89 -1.26
CA LEU A 8 9.79 45.50 -2.21
C LEU A 8 9.69 46.43 -3.42
N PHE A 9 9.90 47.73 -3.21
CA PHE A 9 9.90 48.72 -4.29
C PHE A 9 11.17 48.69 -5.15
N ALA A 10 12.30 48.27 -4.60
CA ALA A 10 13.56 48.15 -5.35
C ALA A 10 13.53 46.93 -6.31
N VAL A 11 12.84 45.84 -5.96
CA VAL A 11 12.70 44.64 -6.82
C VAL A 11 11.72 44.91 -7.97
N LEU A 12 10.65 45.66 -7.73
CA LEU A 12 9.66 46.02 -8.78
C LEU A 12 10.22 47.01 -9.79
N ALA A 13 11.17 47.91 -9.41
CA ALA A 13 11.81 48.87 -10.34
C ALA A 13 12.81 48.23 -11.30
N VAL A 14 13.45 47.10 -10.92
CA VAL A 14 14.40 46.40 -11.79
C VAL A 14 13.67 45.56 -12.86
N PHE A 15 12.46 45.10 -12.59
CA PHE A 15 11.66 44.33 -13.57
C PHE A 15 10.99 45.19 -14.67
N ALA A 16 10.85 46.51 -14.42
CA ALA A 16 10.24 47.44 -15.40
C ALA A 16 11.21 47.90 -16.49
N PHE A 17 12.55 47.73 -16.34
CA PHE A 17 13.55 48.21 -17.31
C PHE A 17 13.95 47.14 -18.36
N VAL A 18 13.53 45.89 -18.25
CA VAL A 18 13.92 44.81 -19.18
C VAL A 18 12.91 44.63 -20.35
N LEU A 19 11.77 45.31 -20.35
CA LEU A 19 10.71 45.19 -21.36
C LEU A 19 10.67 46.29 -22.42
N ALA A 20 11.67 47.21 -22.49
CA ALA A 20 11.64 48.38 -23.39
C ALA A 20 12.69 48.33 -24.50
N ALA A 21 13.26 47.20 -24.90
CA ALA A 21 14.27 47.11 -25.95
C ALA A 21 13.98 45.98 -26.94
N CYS A 22 12.91 46.09 -27.71
CA CYS A 22 12.75 45.40 -29.01
C CYS A 22 11.61 46.09 -29.78
N GLY A 23 11.88 47.20 -30.39
CA GLY A 23 11.08 47.77 -31.49
C GLY A 23 11.60 47.21 -32.83
N PRO A 24 10.72 46.95 -33.82
CA PRO A 24 11.17 46.44 -35.11
C PRO A 24 11.87 47.53 -35.93
N ALA A 25 13.06 47.22 -36.43
CA ALA A 25 13.76 48.05 -37.37
C ALA A 25 13.09 47.98 -38.77
N GLU A 26 12.68 49.13 -39.31
CA GLU A 26 12.28 49.26 -40.72
C GLU A 26 13.49 48.99 -41.63
N VAL A 27 13.32 48.01 -42.54
CA VAL A 27 14.28 47.73 -43.61
C VAL A 27 13.78 48.44 -44.84
N PRO A 28 14.63 49.23 -45.58
CA PRO A 28 14.20 49.90 -46.82
C PRO A 28 13.87 48.89 -47.89
N ALA A 29 12.83 49.15 -48.64
CA ALA A 29 12.39 48.34 -49.77
C ALA A 29 13.42 48.41 -50.92
N THR A 30 14.00 47.27 -51.26
CA THR A 30 14.80 47.11 -52.49
C THR A 30 13.86 46.54 -53.55
N GLU A 31 13.78 47.19 -54.71
CA GLU A 31 13.02 46.76 -55.87
C GLU A 31 13.42 45.32 -56.31
N ALA A 32 12.40 44.49 -56.45
CA ALA A 32 12.56 43.10 -56.89
C ALA A 32 12.82 43.04 -58.41
N PRO A 33 13.75 42.21 -58.91
CA PRO A 33 13.88 41.92 -60.33
C PRO A 33 12.68 41.07 -60.82
N VAL A 34 12.23 41.42 -61.99
CA VAL A 34 11.18 40.68 -62.75
C VAL A 34 11.68 39.25 -63.01
N VAL A 35 11.01 38.25 -62.42
CA VAL A 35 11.27 36.83 -62.70
C VAL A 35 10.29 36.39 -63.76
N GLU A 36 10.79 35.89 -64.89
CA GLU A 36 10.03 35.22 -65.94
C GLU A 36 9.28 33.99 -65.36
N GLU A 37 8.03 33.83 -65.71
CA GLU A 37 7.19 32.68 -65.35
C GLU A 37 7.84 31.36 -65.84
N PRO A 38 8.09 30.38 -64.90
CA PRO A 38 8.52 29.06 -65.36
C PRO A 38 7.32 28.26 -65.86
N THR A 39 7.51 27.74 -67.08
CA THR A 39 6.61 26.81 -67.77
C THR A 39 6.24 25.65 -66.83
N ALA A 40 4.94 25.42 -66.64
CA ALA A 40 4.39 24.32 -65.82
C ALA A 40 4.87 22.95 -66.30
N VAL A 41 5.70 22.28 -65.54
CA VAL A 41 6.02 20.86 -65.69
C VAL A 41 4.86 20.05 -65.05
N PRO A 42 4.31 19.03 -65.75
CA PRO A 42 3.26 18.22 -65.16
C PRO A 42 3.74 17.54 -63.88
N PRO A 43 2.92 17.46 -62.78
CA PRO A 43 3.33 16.81 -61.58
C PRO A 43 3.60 15.33 -61.81
N THR A 44 4.86 14.92 -61.63
CA THR A 44 5.22 13.50 -61.56
C THR A 44 4.48 12.91 -60.37
N ALA A 45 3.65 11.91 -60.59
CA ALA A 45 2.96 11.18 -59.55
C ALA A 45 4.00 10.59 -58.57
N VAL A 46 4.04 11.10 -57.35
CA VAL A 46 4.81 10.51 -56.26
C VAL A 46 4.11 9.19 -55.91
N PRO A 47 4.81 8.04 -55.91
CA PRO A 47 4.22 6.79 -55.44
C PRO A 47 3.70 6.99 -54.02
N PRO A 48 2.57 6.37 -53.63
CA PRO A 48 2.10 6.46 -52.25
C PRO A 48 3.22 5.96 -51.34
N THR A 49 3.64 6.83 -50.40
CA THR A 49 4.50 6.41 -49.30
C THR A 49 3.71 5.37 -48.52
N GLU A 50 4.18 4.13 -48.48
CA GLU A 50 3.62 3.10 -47.62
C GLU A 50 3.68 3.66 -46.19
N GLU A 51 2.51 3.78 -45.53
CA GLU A 51 2.45 4.10 -44.10
C GLU A 51 3.27 3.03 -43.37
N PRO A 52 4.14 3.41 -42.43
CA PRO A 52 4.90 2.44 -41.67
C PRO A 52 3.90 1.50 -40.98
N THR A 53 3.95 0.23 -41.33
CA THR A 53 3.17 -0.82 -40.66
C THR A 53 3.54 -0.75 -39.17
N ALA A 54 2.57 -0.43 -38.30
CA ALA A 54 2.77 -0.42 -36.88
C ALA A 54 3.32 -1.77 -36.43
N VAL A 55 4.48 -1.79 -35.83
CA VAL A 55 5.03 -3.02 -35.19
C VAL A 55 4.02 -3.40 -34.12
N PRO A 56 3.49 -4.63 -34.10
CA PRO A 56 2.60 -5.06 -33.03
C PRO A 56 3.29 -4.86 -31.66
N GLU A 57 2.59 -4.29 -30.71
CA GLU A 57 3.09 -4.21 -29.34
C GLU A 57 3.32 -5.62 -28.79
N PRO A 58 4.38 -5.85 -28.00
CA PRO A 58 4.61 -7.14 -27.37
C PRO A 58 3.40 -7.55 -26.53
N ALA A 59 3.07 -8.83 -26.54
CA ALA A 59 1.96 -9.34 -25.74
C ALA A 59 2.24 -9.18 -24.23
N VAL A 60 1.23 -8.83 -23.46
CA VAL A 60 1.30 -8.78 -21.99
C VAL A 60 1.74 -10.13 -21.45
N GLY A 61 2.73 -10.15 -20.57
CA GLY A 61 3.34 -11.35 -20.05
C GLY A 61 4.45 -11.94 -20.90
N SER A 62 4.83 -11.28 -22.03
CA SER A 62 6.05 -11.65 -22.75
C SER A 62 7.31 -11.10 -22.04
N PRO A 63 8.53 -11.59 -22.36
CA PRO A 63 9.77 -11.04 -21.81
C PRO A 63 9.98 -9.55 -22.10
N GLU A 64 9.44 -9.05 -23.21
CA GLU A 64 9.50 -7.64 -23.63
C GLU A 64 8.38 -6.78 -23.01
N HIS A 65 7.35 -7.42 -22.43
CA HIS A 65 6.23 -6.75 -21.77
C HIS A 65 5.78 -7.59 -20.55
N PRO A 66 6.59 -7.64 -19.47
CA PRO A 66 6.29 -8.43 -18.29
C PRO A 66 5.08 -7.88 -17.53
N ILE A 67 4.39 -8.75 -16.80
CA ILE A 67 3.32 -8.36 -15.88
C ILE A 67 3.96 -7.81 -14.62
N LYS A 68 3.59 -6.59 -14.24
CA LYS A 68 4.03 -5.95 -13.00
C LYS A 68 3.24 -6.50 -11.82
N VAL A 69 3.93 -7.09 -10.86
CA VAL A 69 3.37 -7.57 -9.59
C VAL A 69 3.70 -6.54 -8.52
N LEU A 70 2.72 -5.72 -8.18
CA LEU A 70 2.87 -4.61 -7.26
C LEU A 70 2.56 -5.02 -5.83
N PHE A 71 3.41 -4.59 -4.90
CA PHE A 71 3.21 -4.75 -3.46
C PHE A 71 3.36 -3.42 -2.75
N VAL A 72 2.45 -3.09 -1.83
CA VAL A 72 2.59 -1.90 -0.99
C VAL A 72 3.74 -2.06 0.00
N PRO A 73 4.49 -0.98 0.34
CA PRO A 73 5.64 -1.05 1.25
C PRO A 73 5.20 -1.11 2.73
N SER A 74 4.45 -2.15 3.11
CA SER A 74 3.90 -2.29 4.48
C SER A 74 4.91 -2.84 5.49
N VAL A 75 5.94 -3.57 5.01
CA VAL A 75 7.05 -4.12 5.77
C VAL A 75 8.36 -3.88 5.03
N ASP A 76 9.49 -4.44 5.48
CA ASP A 76 10.80 -4.25 4.84
C ASP A 76 10.77 -4.65 3.35
N ALA A 77 11.21 -3.75 2.47
CA ALA A 77 11.16 -3.93 1.03
C ALA A 77 11.96 -5.15 0.53
N ASN A 78 13.07 -5.53 1.21
CA ASN A 78 13.84 -6.71 0.81
C ASN A 78 13.07 -8.00 1.09
N ILE A 79 12.27 -8.03 2.17
CA ILE A 79 11.38 -9.16 2.48
C ILE A 79 10.32 -9.30 1.39
N ILE A 80 9.70 -8.16 1.00
CA ILE A 80 8.67 -8.13 -0.04
C ILE A 80 9.24 -8.58 -1.38
N VAL A 81 10.38 -8.03 -1.80
CA VAL A 81 11.03 -8.39 -3.08
C VAL A 81 11.39 -9.87 -3.09
N THR A 82 12.06 -10.38 -2.04
CA THR A 82 12.47 -11.78 -1.98
C THR A 82 11.27 -12.74 -2.04
N GLY A 83 10.23 -12.48 -1.27
CA GLY A 83 9.01 -13.30 -1.27
C GLY A 83 8.18 -13.14 -2.55
N GLY A 84 8.18 -11.93 -3.13
CA GLY A 84 7.54 -11.64 -4.42
C GLY A 84 8.21 -12.38 -5.58
N GLU A 85 9.54 -12.47 -5.59
CA GLU A 85 10.29 -13.21 -6.60
C GLU A 85 9.99 -14.72 -6.54
N VAL A 86 9.80 -15.30 -5.34
CA VAL A 86 9.34 -16.69 -5.20
C VAL A 86 7.98 -16.89 -5.87
N MET A 87 7.05 -15.96 -5.69
CA MET A 87 5.74 -15.99 -6.35
C MET A 87 5.88 -15.84 -7.87
N ALA A 88 6.63 -14.82 -8.33
CA ALA A 88 6.84 -14.55 -9.74
C ALA A 88 7.43 -15.77 -10.47
N GLN A 89 8.38 -16.45 -9.86
CA GLN A 89 8.95 -17.69 -10.40
C GLN A 89 7.90 -18.81 -10.46
N ALA A 90 7.13 -19.04 -9.41
CA ALA A 90 6.08 -20.07 -9.37
C ALA A 90 5.01 -19.82 -10.44
N LEU A 91 4.60 -18.57 -10.62
CA LEU A 91 3.64 -18.17 -11.64
C LEU A 91 4.23 -18.33 -13.05
N ASN A 92 5.49 -17.96 -13.27
CA ASN A 92 6.17 -18.17 -14.55
C ASN A 92 6.24 -19.67 -14.91
N GLU A 93 6.61 -20.54 -13.96
CA GLU A 93 6.67 -21.99 -14.18
C GLU A 93 5.28 -22.58 -14.52
N ALA A 94 4.21 -22.06 -13.90
CA ALA A 94 2.85 -22.53 -14.12
C ALA A 94 2.22 -22.03 -15.43
N THR A 95 2.52 -20.79 -15.83
CA THR A 95 1.82 -20.09 -16.92
C THR A 95 2.70 -19.89 -18.17
N GLY A 96 4.02 -19.85 -18.03
CA GLY A 96 4.97 -19.43 -19.06
C GLY A 96 5.00 -17.90 -19.27
N LEU A 97 4.25 -17.12 -18.47
CA LEU A 97 4.25 -15.65 -18.51
C LEU A 97 5.44 -15.09 -17.72
N THR A 98 5.87 -13.90 -18.10
CA THR A 98 6.95 -13.16 -17.41
C THR A 98 6.36 -12.17 -16.42
N PHE A 99 6.90 -12.15 -15.20
CA PHE A 99 6.48 -11.29 -14.10
C PHE A 99 7.65 -10.44 -13.61
N GLU A 100 7.37 -9.20 -13.24
CA GLU A 100 8.30 -8.26 -12.62
C GLU A 100 7.75 -7.82 -11.27
N VAL A 101 8.51 -8.04 -10.20
CA VAL A 101 8.13 -7.62 -8.84
C VAL A 101 8.48 -6.16 -8.66
N VAL A 102 7.51 -5.35 -8.29
CA VAL A 102 7.66 -3.91 -8.07
C VAL A 102 7.14 -3.53 -6.70
N VAL A 103 7.95 -2.80 -5.93
CA VAL A 103 7.57 -2.23 -4.63
C VAL A 103 7.69 -0.72 -4.74
N PRO A 104 6.60 -0.01 -5.03
CA PRO A 104 6.57 1.46 -5.06
C PRO A 104 6.93 2.08 -3.71
N THR A 105 7.23 3.37 -3.70
CA THR A 105 7.71 4.08 -2.50
C THR A 105 6.63 4.38 -1.47
N SER A 106 5.34 4.32 -1.88
CA SER A 106 4.18 4.56 -1.02
C SER A 106 2.97 3.76 -1.50
N TYR A 107 1.93 3.71 -0.69
CA TYR A 107 0.64 3.14 -1.08
C TYR A 107 -0.01 3.93 -2.22
N ALA A 108 0.07 5.27 -2.18
CA ALA A 108 -0.40 6.13 -3.26
C ALA A 108 0.28 5.82 -4.59
N ALA A 109 1.61 5.71 -4.60
CA ALA A 109 2.38 5.37 -5.79
C ALA A 109 2.00 3.99 -6.36
N THR A 110 1.58 3.03 -5.51
CA THR A 110 1.07 1.73 -5.97
C THR A 110 -0.24 1.88 -6.74
N ILE A 111 -1.17 2.70 -6.23
CA ILE A 111 -2.45 2.99 -6.89
C ILE A 111 -2.22 3.74 -8.21
N GLU A 112 -1.34 4.75 -8.20
CA GLU A 112 -0.98 5.51 -9.41
C GLU A 112 -0.42 4.60 -10.50
N GLU A 113 0.48 3.67 -10.15
CA GLU A 113 1.05 2.73 -11.12
C GLU A 113 -0.02 1.80 -11.71
N MET A 114 -0.98 1.30 -10.92
CA MET A 114 -2.10 0.50 -11.43
C MET A 114 -2.95 1.28 -12.42
N CYS A 115 -3.20 2.57 -12.16
CA CYS A 115 -3.98 3.42 -13.04
C CYS A 115 -3.22 3.84 -14.30
N ALA A 116 -1.89 4.03 -14.20
CA ALA A 116 -1.03 4.42 -15.31
C ALA A 116 -0.68 3.25 -16.25
N SER A 117 -0.67 2.02 -15.72
CA SER A 117 -0.37 0.79 -16.45
C SER A 117 -1.55 -0.21 -16.40
N PRO A 118 -2.71 0.15 -16.98
CA PRO A 118 -3.97 -0.55 -16.75
C PRO A 118 -4.03 -1.97 -17.36
N THR A 119 -3.15 -2.27 -18.32
CA THR A 119 -3.17 -3.53 -19.10
C THR A 119 -2.26 -4.61 -18.54
N ASP A 120 -1.26 -4.25 -17.71
CA ASP A 120 -0.16 -5.15 -17.34
C ASP A 120 0.16 -5.16 -15.83
N THR A 121 -0.72 -4.57 -15.00
CA THR A 121 -0.54 -4.55 -13.53
C THR A 121 -1.47 -5.51 -12.80
N MET A 122 -0.92 -6.25 -11.85
CA MET A 122 -1.63 -6.90 -10.77
C MET A 122 -1.03 -6.45 -9.44
N ALA A 123 -1.85 -6.25 -8.41
CA ALA A 123 -1.39 -5.68 -7.15
C ALA A 123 -1.99 -6.35 -5.92
N PHE A 124 -1.17 -6.47 -4.90
CA PHE A 124 -1.55 -6.88 -3.56
C PHE A 124 -1.67 -5.62 -2.71
N ILE A 125 -2.91 -5.12 -2.56
CA ILE A 125 -3.21 -3.84 -1.94
C ILE A 125 -4.24 -3.99 -0.81
N PRO A 126 -4.17 -3.12 0.24
CA PRO A 126 -5.16 -3.14 1.32
C PRO A 126 -6.53 -2.67 0.84
N GLY A 127 -7.56 -2.95 1.65
CA GLY A 127 -8.94 -2.60 1.31
C GLY A 127 -9.15 -1.11 0.99
N LEU A 128 -8.43 -0.20 1.67
CA LEU A 128 -8.44 1.23 1.35
C LEU A 128 -7.87 1.51 -0.04
N GLY A 129 -6.70 0.95 -0.35
CA GLY A 129 -6.07 1.09 -1.66
C GLY A 129 -6.96 0.58 -2.78
N TYR A 130 -7.63 -0.57 -2.58
CA TYR A 130 -8.60 -1.09 -3.53
C TYR A 130 -9.81 -0.16 -3.70
N ALA A 131 -10.41 0.28 -2.59
CA ALA A 131 -11.57 1.18 -2.63
C ALA A 131 -11.27 2.46 -3.42
N ILE A 132 -10.10 3.05 -3.22
CA ILE A 132 -9.65 4.25 -3.95
C ILE A 132 -9.37 3.92 -5.42
N ALA A 133 -8.57 2.89 -5.72
CA ALA A 133 -8.18 2.53 -7.08
C ALA A 133 -9.40 2.14 -7.95
N SER A 134 -10.36 1.42 -7.36
CA SER A 134 -11.59 1.05 -8.07
C SER A 134 -12.43 2.27 -8.47
N GLN A 135 -12.50 3.29 -7.62
CA GLN A 135 -13.21 4.54 -7.92
C GLN A 135 -12.41 5.44 -8.87
N LEU A 136 -11.10 5.50 -8.71
CA LEU A 136 -10.23 6.40 -9.48
C LEU A 136 -10.09 5.96 -10.94
N CYS A 137 -9.84 4.67 -11.18
CA CYS A 137 -9.55 4.18 -12.53
C CYS A 137 -10.18 2.82 -12.86
N GLY A 138 -11.02 2.24 -12.00
CA GLY A 138 -11.75 1.02 -12.31
C GLY A 138 -10.93 -0.26 -12.10
N VAL A 139 -9.94 -0.24 -11.20
CA VAL A 139 -9.24 -1.45 -10.75
C VAL A 139 -10.26 -2.48 -10.25
N ASP A 140 -10.10 -3.74 -10.63
CA ASP A 140 -11.03 -4.82 -10.34
C ASP A 140 -10.41 -5.88 -9.43
N VAL A 141 -11.16 -6.31 -8.40
CA VAL A 141 -10.71 -7.31 -7.42
C VAL A 141 -10.91 -8.72 -7.94
N SER A 142 -9.98 -9.61 -7.61
CA SER A 142 -10.07 -11.05 -7.87
C SER A 142 -10.17 -11.85 -6.59
N PHE A 143 -9.18 -11.71 -5.73
CA PHE A 143 -9.09 -12.44 -4.48
C PHE A 143 -8.92 -11.51 -3.28
N LYS A 144 -9.34 -12.01 -2.12
CA LYS A 144 -8.98 -11.47 -0.81
C LYS A 144 -8.06 -12.43 -0.06
N ALA A 145 -7.27 -11.90 0.82
CA ALA A 145 -6.46 -12.67 1.74
C ALA A 145 -7.32 -13.48 2.72
N ILE A 146 -6.88 -14.70 3.01
CA ILE A 146 -7.24 -15.40 4.24
C ILE A 146 -6.01 -15.36 5.14
N ARG A 147 -6.07 -14.64 6.26
CA ARG A 147 -4.98 -14.50 7.22
C ARG A 147 -5.25 -15.37 8.44
N PHE A 148 -4.46 -16.43 8.60
CA PHE A 148 -4.59 -17.38 9.72
C PHE A 148 -6.01 -17.96 9.90
N GLY A 149 -6.74 -18.11 8.78
CA GLY A 149 -8.11 -18.66 8.76
C GLY A 149 -9.22 -17.60 8.87
N TYR A 150 -8.90 -16.30 8.87
CA TYR A 150 -9.88 -15.21 8.92
C TYR A 150 -10.01 -14.51 7.56
N PRO A 151 -11.26 -14.24 7.10
CA PRO A 151 -11.53 -13.43 5.91
C PRO A 151 -11.44 -11.92 6.18
N VAL A 152 -11.09 -11.55 7.41
CA VAL A 152 -10.92 -10.19 7.92
C VAL A 152 -9.68 -10.12 8.80
N TYR A 153 -9.25 -8.90 9.12
CA TYR A 153 -8.24 -8.60 10.13
C TYR A 153 -8.66 -7.36 10.91
N TRP A 154 -7.81 -6.81 11.76
CA TRP A 154 -8.10 -5.63 12.58
C TRP A 154 -6.91 -4.69 12.59
N ALA A 155 -7.14 -3.45 12.99
CA ALA A 155 -6.10 -2.58 13.50
C ALA A 155 -5.92 -2.82 15.00
N GLU A 156 -4.71 -2.65 15.50
CA GLU A 156 -4.44 -2.52 16.93
C GLU A 156 -3.82 -1.18 17.24
N TYR A 157 -4.22 -0.62 18.35
CA TYR A 157 -3.61 0.55 18.98
C TYR A 157 -2.61 0.04 19.99
N ILE A 158 -1.34 0.32 19.79
CA ILE A 158 -0.25 -0.12 20.66
C ILE A 158 0.36 1.04 21.42
N VAL A 159 0.72 0.79 22.67
CA VAL A 159 1.34 1.76 23.57
C VAL A 159 2.49 1.11 24.34
N ALA A 160 3.35 1.92 24.96
CA ALA A 160 4.30 1.39 25.92
C ALA A 160 3.56 0.65 27.04
N ARG A 161 4.08 -0.50 27.48
CA ARG A 161 3.38 -1.33 28.50
C ARG A 161 3.24 -0.65 29.86
N ASP A 162 4.15 0.24 30.18
CA ASP A 162 4.14 1.06 31.41
C ASP A 162 3.46 2.42 31.24
N SER A 163 2.86 2.71 30.07
CA SER A 163 2.10 3.94 29.84
C SER A 163 0.85 4.00 30.71
N GLU A 164 0.40 5.22 31.01
CA GLU A 164 -0.82 5.47 31.81
C GLU A 164 -2.11 5.37 30.98
N PHE A 165 -2.03 5.26 29.64
CA PHE A 165 -3.20 5.12 28.77
C PHE A 165 -3.97 3.84 29.08
N GLN A 166 -5.29 3.93 29.24
CA GLN A 166 -6.17 2.80 29.51
C GLN A 166 -7.29 2.66 28.47
N THR A 167 -7.67 3.75 27.82
CA THR A 167 -8.74 3.81 26.82
C THR A 167 -8.29 4.62 25.60
N LEU A 168 -9.05 4.58 24.50
CA LEU A 168 -8.77 5.40 23.32
C LEU A 168 -8.95 6.90 23.60
N GLU A 169 -9.83 7.28 24.53
CA GLU A 169 -10.05 8.67 24.92
C GLU A 169 -8.81 9.28 25.60
N ASP A 170 -7.98 8.47 26.24
CA ASP A 170 -6.73 8.94 26.86
C ASP A 170 -5.70 9.40 25.81
N LEU A 171 -5.89 9.06 24.53
CA LEU A 171 -5.01 9.42 23.42
C LEU A 171 -5.21 10.86 22.92
N GLU A 172 -6.12 11.63 23.53
CA GLU A 172 -6.31 13.06 23.19
C GLU A 172 -5.00 13.83 23.35
N GLY A 173 -4.52 14.44 22.25
CA GLY A 173 -3.26 15.20 22.21
C GLY A 173 -1.98 14.36 22.25
N ALA A 174 -2.05 13.02 22.29
CA ALA A 174 -0.90 12.12 22.28
C ALA A 174 -0.25 12.07 20.88
N THR A 175 1.05 11.83 20.82
CA THR A 175 1.81 11.67 19.57
C THR A 175 1.48 10.32 18.92
N TRP A 176 0.96 10.35 17.71
CA TRP A 176 0.51 9.18 16.97
C TRP A 176 1.50 8.74 15.89
N GLY A 177 2.04 7.52 16.00
CA GLY A 177 2.84 6.86 14.96
C GLY A 177 2.00 5.96 14.06
N PHE A 178 2.18 6.06 12.74
CA PHE A 178 1.56 5.19 11.74
C PHE A 178 2.48 4.97 10.55
N GLY A 179 2.29 3.87 9.80
CA GLY A 179 3.19 3.51 8.71
C GLY A 179 3.03 4.40 7.48
N ASP A 180 1.83 4.44 6.92
CA ASP A 180 1.47 5.17 5.69
C ASP A 180 -0.02 5.54 5.75
N GLN A 181 -0.38 6.70 5.23
CA GLN A 181 -1.78 7.17 5.21
C GLN A 181 -2.68 6.28 4.34
N GLY A 182 -2.14 5.64 3.32
CA GLY A 182 -2.87 4.67 2.48
C GLY A 182 -3.14 3.32 3.16
N SER A 183 -2.62 3.09 4.38
CA SER A 183 -2.85 1.85 5.13
C SER A 183 -4.23 1.82 5.77
N THR A 184 -5.02 0.78 5.50
CA THR A 184 -6.35 0.62 6.10
C THR A 184 -6.26 0.47 7.62
N SER A 185 -5.42 -0.45 8.13
CA SER A 185 -5.27 -0.70 9.58
C SER A 185 -4.28 0.24 10.27
N GLY A 186 -3.27 0.72 9.53
CA GLY A 186 -2.28 1.63 10.09
C GLY A 186 -2.78 3.06 10.21
N TYR A 187 -3.75 3.47 9.42
CA TYR A 187 -4.21 4.87 9.42
C TYR A 187 -5.72 5.03 9.30
N MET A 188 -6.37 4.57 8.20
CA MET A 188 -7.75 4.95 7.89
C MET A 188 -8.74 4.55 8.99
N VAL A 189 -8.76 3.28 9.39
CA VAL A 189 -9.70 2.80 10.40
C VAL A 189 -9.45 3.47 11.75
N PRO A 190 -8.20 3.53 12.28
CA PRO A 190 -7.91 4.30 13.47
C PRO A 190 -8.29 5.79 13.39
N PHE A 191 -8.06 6.43 12.24
CA PHE A 191 -8.43 7.83 12.04
C PHE A 191 -9.94 8.05 12.19
N VAL A 192 -10.75 7.16 11.59
CA VAL A 192 -12.21 7.22 11.68
C VAL A 192 -12.69 6.96 13.10
N GLU A 193 -12.21 5.89 13.74
CA GLU A 193 -12.63 5.50 15.10
C GLU A 193 -12.26 6.56 16.14
N LEU A 194 -11.05 7.14 16.07
CA LEU A 194 -10.66 8.26 16.95
C LEU A 194 -11.53 9.50 16.72
N ALA A 195 -11.84 9.83 15.46
CA ALA A 195 -12.70 10.96 15.12
C ALA A 195 -14.14 10.75 15.63
N GLU A 196 -14.71 9.56 15.53
CA GLU A 196 -16.03 9.19 16.06
C GLU A 196 -16.10 9.32 17.60
N LEU A 197 -14.99 8.99 18.27
CA LEU A 197 -14.85 9.19 19.73
C LEU A 197 -14.60 10.66 20.11
N GLY A 198 -14.35 11.55 19.13
CA GLY A 198 -13.97 12.93 19.38
C GLY A 198 -12.54 13.10 19.91
N VAL A 199 -11.68 12.10 19.70
CA VAL A 199 -10.27 12.09 20.08
C VAL A 199 -9.44 12.68 18.94
N THR A 200 -8.67 13.70 19.24
CA THR A 200 -7.75 14.37 18.29
C THR A 200 -6.31 14.11 18.74
N PRO A 201 -5.57 13.22 18.07
CA PRO A 201 -4.14 13.06 18.32
C PRO A 201 -3.38 14.38 18.15
N GLY A 202 -2.28 14.54 18.87
CA GLY A 202 -1.40 15.70 18.75
C GLY A 202 -0.55 15.65 17.48
N GLU A 203 0.76 15.43 17.64
CA GLU A 203 1.66 15.23 16.51
C GLU A 203 1.38 13.88 15.82
N GLN A 204 1.33 13.89 14.49
CA GLN A 204 1.19 12.69 13.67
C GLN A 204 2.52 12.39 12.97
N VAL A 205 3.08 11.19 13.21
CA VAL A 205 4.40 10.78 12.72
C VAL A 205 4.26 9.62 11.75
N GLN A 206 4.56 9.85 10.49
CA GLN A 206 4.62 8.78 9.49
C GLN A 206 5.96 8.04 9.62
N THR A 207 5.92 6.78 10.04
CA THR A 207 7.10 5.97 10.39
C THR A 207 7.65 5.15 9.21
N GLY A 208 6.86 4.96 8.15
CA GLY A 208 7.25 4.26 6.92
C GLY A 208 6.80 2.79 6.83
N GLY A 209 6.14 2.25 7.86
CA GLY A 209 5.58 0.90 7.83
C GLY A 209 5.23 0.36 9.21
N HIS A 210 4.57 -0.79 9.27
CA HIS A 210 4.13 -1.37 10.54
C HIS A 210 5.28 -1.69 11.50
N ASN A 211 6.38 -2.25 10.98
CA ASN A 211 7.55 -2.60 11.80
C ASN A 211 8.18 -1.35 12.44
N GLN A 212 8.31 -0.29 11.66
CA GLN A 212 8.84 1.00 12.11
C GLN A 212 7.91 1.66 13.13
N THR A 213 6.59 1.52 12.96
CA THR A 213 5.61 2.00 13.96
C THR A 213 5.77 1.28 15.29
N VAL A 214 5.86 -0.07 15.29
CA VAL A 214 6.11 -0.83 16.51
C VAL A 214 7.44 -0.40 17.16
N THR A 215 8.49 -0.21 16.35
CA THR A 215 9.80 0.23 16.82
C THR A 215 9.75 1.62 17.45
N ALA A 216 8.99 2.55 16.86
CA ALA A 216 8.83 3.90 17.41
C ALA A 216 8.14 3.90 18.78
N VAL A 217 7.08 3.08 18.96
CA VAL A 217 6.45 2.88 20.27
C VAL A 217 7.40 2.21 21.26
N TYR A 218 8.11 1.15 20.83
CA TYR A 218 9.08 0.42 21.64
C TYR A 218 10.20 1.32 22.16
N ASN A 219 10.65 2.29 21.36
CA ASN A 219 11.69 3.25 21.72
C ASN A 219 11.15 4.47 22.49
N GLY A 220 9.82 4.67 22.57
CA GLY A 220 9.21 5.87 23.16
C GLY A 220 9.37 7.12 22.28
N GLU A 221 9.48 6.95 20.96
CA GLU A 221 9.55 8.04 19.98
C GLU A 221 8.16 8.62 19.67
N VAL A 222 7.11 7.82 19.89
CA VAL A 222 5.70 8.19 19.84
C VAL A 222 4.97 7.63 21.03
N ASP A 223 3.87 8.26 21.45
CA ASP A 223 3.09 7.84 22.60
C ASP A 223 2.25 6.60 22.32
N PHE A 224 1.68 6.52 21.11
CA PHE A 224 0.97 5.34 20.62
C PHE A 224 1.22 5.13 19.13
N GLY A 225 0.96 3.91 18.68
CA GLY A 225 1.03 3.55 17.26
C GLY A 225 -0.18 2.74 16.83
N THR A 226 -0.46 2.74 15.53
CA THR A 226 -1.50 1.90 14.94
C THR A 226 -0.92 1.00 13.86
N VAL A 227 -1.21 -0.30 13.98
CA VAL A 227 -0.66 -1.35 13.15
C VAL A 227 -1.68 -2.46 12.91
N PHE A 228 -1.34 -3.49 12.13
CA PHE A 228 -2.25 -4.62 11.92
C PHE A 228 -2.27 -5.57 13.11
N TYR A 229 -3.45 -6.10 13.41
CA TYR A 229 -3.68 -7.17 14.37
C TYR A 229 -4.13 -8.45 13.66
N SER A 230 -3.59 -9.58 14.11
CA SER A 230 -4.02 -10.93 13.78
C SER A 230 -4.17 -11.74 15.07
N VAL A 231 -5.23 -12.55 15.16
CA VAL A 231 -5.56 -13.33 16.36
C VAL A 231 -4.42 -14.28 16.73
N PRO A 232 -3.88 -14.21 17.96
CA PRO A 232 -2.79 -15.08 18.38
C PRO A 232 -3.25 -16.54 18.48
N LEU A 233 -2.28 -17.46 18.40
CA LEU A 233 -2.53 -18.87 18.65
C LEU A 233 -2.16 -19.22 20.10
N ASN A 234 -3.03 -19.97 20.75
CA ASN A 234 -2.75 -20.51 22.08
C ASN A 234 -1.70 -21.64 22.03
N ALA A 235 -1.31 -22.19 23.17
CA ALA A 235 -0.28 -23.21 23.26
C ALA A 235 -0.62 -24.53 22.51
N ASP A 236 -1.91 -24.77 22.21
CA ASP A 236 -2.36 -25.89 21.38
C ASP A 236 -2.29 -25.57 19.88
N GLY A 237 -1.84 -24.39 19.49
CA GLY A 237 -1.78 -23.91 18.10
C GLY A 237 -3.13 -23.52 17.52
N LYS A 238 -4.12 -23.26 18.36
CA LYS A 238 -5.46 -22.83 17.95
C LYS A 238 -5.62 -21.32 18.17
N PRO A 239 -6.37 -20.63 17.31
CA PRO A 239 -6.70 -19.23 17.55
C PRO A 239 -7.45 -19.06 18.88
N VAL A 240 -7.24 -17.94 19.54
CA VAL A 240 -7.88 -17.60 20.82
C VAL A 240 -9.39 -17.49 20.70
N PHE A 241 -9.86 -16.98 19.57
CA PHE A 241 -11.27 -16.97 19.17
C PHE A 241 -11.39 -17.26 17.68
N THR A 242 -12.56 -17.63 17.23
CA THR A 242 -12.88 -17.88 15.81
C THR A 242 -13.66 -16.71 15.21
N TRP A 243 -13.67 -16.61 13.87
CA TRP A 243 -14.51 -15.63 13.19
C TRP A 243 -15.98 -15.73 13.55
N ALA A 244 -16.52 -16.95 13.70
CA ALA A 244 -17.91 -17.18 14.14
C ALA A 244 -18.17 -16.61 15.55
N GLU A 245 -17.24 -16.82 16.50
CA GLU A 245 -17.36 -16.28 17.86
C GLU A 245 -17.31 -14.75 17.87
N TYR A 246 -16.47 -14.13 17.02
CA TYR A 246 -16.46 -12.69 16.84
C TYR A 246 -17.81 -12.16 16.32
N GLN A 247 -18.37 -12.77 15.27
CA GLN A 247 -19.67 -12.38 14.70
C GLN A 247 -20.83 -12.56 15.69
N GLU A 248 -20.73 -13.51 16.61
CA GLU A 248 -21.71 -13.76 17.66
C GLU A 248 -21.54 -12.83 18.88
N GLY A 249 -20.54 -11.92 18.87
CA GLY A 249 -20.26 -10.99 19.96
C GLY A 249 -19.74 -11.67 21.24
N LYS A 250 -19.05 -12.80 21.09
CA LYS A 250 -18.50 -13.58 22.22
C LYS A 250 -17.06 -13.20 22.56
N VAL A 251 -16.42 -12.37 21.73
CA VAL A 251 -15.03 -11.92 21.93
C VAL A 251 -15.05 -10.74 22.92
N THR A 252 -14.22 -10.83 23.94
CA THR A 252 -14.04 -9.78 24.95
C THR A 252 -12.65 -9.14 24.82
N GLU A 253 -12.46 -7.94 25.35
CA GLU A 253 -11.23 -7.16 25.18
C GLU A 253 -9.97 -7.91 25.68
N ASP A 254 -10.10 -8.69 26.76
CA ASP A 254 -9.01 -9.50 27.30
C ASP A 254 -8.56 -10.64 26.36
N MET A 255 -9.34 -10.98 25.34
CA MET A 255 -8.98 -12.00 24.35
C MET A 255 -8.06 -11.48 23.24
N TYR A 256 -7.88 -10.16 23.13
CA TYR A 256 -6.99 -9.58 22.12
C TYR A 256 -5.52 -9.59 22.53
N GLU A 257 -5.20 -9.47 23.82
CA GLU A 257 -3.82 -9.54 24.33
C GLU A 257 -3.54 -10.96 24.86
N LEU A 258 -2.26 -11.34 24.92
CA LEU A 258 -1.87 -12.61 25.53
C LEU A 258 -2.07 -12.54 27.05
N PRO A 259 -2.34 -13.70 27.72
CA PRO A 259 -2.42 -13.75 29.16
C PRO A 259 -1.18 -13.16 29.85
N ALA A 260 -1.38 -12.35 30.87
CA ALA A 260 -0.30 -11.61 31.52
C ALA A 260 0.83 -12.51 32.06
N GLU A 261 0.49 -13.73 32.46
CA GLU A 261 1.45 -14.72 32.99
C GLU A 261 2.44 -15.25 31.94
N VAL A 262 2.10 -15.23 30.62
CA VAL A 262 3.00 -15.71 29.56
C VAL A 262 3.90 -14.61 29.01
N ILE A 263 3.54 -13.33 29.17
CA ILE A 263 4.28 -12.19 28.64
C ILE A 263 5.76 -12.17 29.06
N PRO A 264 6.12 -12.43 30.33
CA PRO A 264 7.53 -12.42 30.75
C PRO A 264 8.41 -13.46 30.03
N ASN A 265 7.81 -14.49 29.46
CA ASN A 265 8.50 -15.61 28.82
C ASN A 265 8.45 -15.51 27.27
N CYS A 266 8.04 -14.36 26.72
CA CYS A 266 8.06 -14.14 25.29
C CYS A 266 9.48 -14.00 24.76
N ALA A 267 9.80 -14.75 23.72
CA ALA A 267 11.08 -14.69 23.02
C ALA A 267 10.95 -15.22 21.58
N PRO A 268 11.85 -14.84 20.67
CA PRO A 268 11.98 -15.50 19.37
C PRO A 268 12.26 -17.00 19.56
N ASP A 269 11.71 -17.82 18.66
CA ASP A 269 12.07 -19.22 18.59
C ASP A 269 13.55 -19.41 18.19
N ALA A 270 14.08 -20.65 18.27
CA ALA A 270 15.48 -20.94 17.99
C ALA A 270 15.92 -20.56 16.55
N GLU A 271 14.97 -20.45 15.63
CA GLU A 271 15.20 -20.11 14.24
C GLU A 271 14.97 -18.62 13.97
N GLY A 272 14.50 -17.85 14.97
CA GLY A 272 14.15 -16.43 14.83
C GLY A 272 12.88 -16.17 13.97
N LYS A 273 12.11 -17.22 13.67
CA LYS A 273 10.96 -17.12 12.74
C LYS A 273 9.64 -16.81 13.43
N LYS A 274 9.51 -17.11 14.70
CA LYS A 274 8.26 -16.94 15.48
C LYS A 274 8.53 -16.24 16.77
N LEU A 275 7.59 -15.45 17.22
CA LEU A 275 7.56 -14.91 18.58
C LEU A 275 6.65 -15.79 19.43
N LEU A 276 7.23 -16.48 20.41
CA LEU A 276 6.56 -17.44 21.27
C LEU A 276 6.57 -16.99 22.72
N CYS A 277 5.48 -17.24 23.44
CA CYS A 277 5.27 -16.91 24.85
C CYS A 277 4.68 -18.14 25.55
N ASP A 278 5.52 -19.01 26.17
CA ASP A 278 5.08 -20.29 26.76
C ASP A 278 4.20 -21.14 25.83
N GLY A 279 4.61 -21.22 24.55
CA GLY A 279 3.89 -21.98 23.51
C GLY A 279 2.81 -21.18 22.76
N TRP A 280 2.35 -20.04 23.28
CA TRP A 280 1.49 -19.13 22.53
C TRP A 280 2.28 -18.47 21.39
N ARG A 281 1.63 -18.23 20.26
CA ARG A 281 2.27 -17.57 19.12
C ARG A 281 1.64 -16.22 18.84
N VAL A 282 2.46 -15.17 18.84
CA VAL A 282 2.08 -13.81 18.43
C VAL A 282 2.05 -13.74 16.90
N LEU A 283 1.00 -13.14 16.34
CA LEU A 283 0.78 -13.03 14.89
C LEU A 283 0.54 -11.58 14.43
N ASP A 284 0.45 -10.64 15.37
CA ASP A 284 0.30 -9.21 15.08
C ASP A 284 1.65 -8.56 14.71
N ALA A 285 1.62 -7.26 14.42
CA ALA A 285 2.78 -6.50 13.95
C ALA A 285 3.97 -6.51 14.93
N ARG A 286 3.73 -6.67 16.25
CA ARG A 286 4.79 -6.76 17.27
C ARG A 286 5.72 -7.93 17.02
N ALA A 287 5.20 -9.03 16.46
CA ALA A 287 6.01 -10.21 16.14
C ALA A 287 7.07 -9.95 15.06
N ASN A 288 6.88 -8.95 14.22
CA ASN A 288 7.77 -8.70 13.09
C ASN A 288 9.11 -8.09 13.49
N ILE A 289 9.20 -7.42 14.65
CA ILE A 289 10.45 -6.86 15.17
C ILE A 289 11.14 -7.75 16.23
N ARG A 290 10.71 -9.00 16.36
CA ARG A 290 11.18 -9.95 17.39
C ARG A 290 12.70 -10.20 17.43
N THR A 291 13.38 -10.04 16.28
CA THR A 291 14.83 -10.23 16.19
C THR A 291 15.61 -8.99 16.63
N GLU A 292 15.09 -7.81 16.33
CA GLU A 292 15.63 -6.52 16.68
C GLU A 292 15.30 -6.15 18.14
N ALA A 293 14.08 -6.49 18.57
CA ALA A 293 13.54 -6.24 19.90
C ALA A 293 12.95 -7.53 20.52
N PRO A 294 13.78 -8.47 21.00
CA PRO A 294 13.31 -9.74 21.53
C PRO A 294 12.35 -9.63 22.72
N ASP A 295 12.38 -8.50 23.41
CA ASP A 295 11.54 -8.16 24.56
C ASP A 295 10.37 -7.22 24.20
N VAL A 296 9.97 -7.18 22.92
CA VAL A 296 8.88 -6.29 22.46
C VAL A 296 7.59 -6.51 23.24
N MET A 297 7.22 -7.75 23.56
CA MET A 297 6.00 -8.06 24.30
C MET A 297 6.04 -7.57 25.76
N GLN A 298 7.23 -7.50 26.35
CA GLN A 298 7.42 -6.96 27.71
C GLN A 298 7.34 -5.42 27.73
N LYS A 299 7.55 -4.74 26.59
CA LYS A 299 7.60 -3.27 26.48
C LYS A 299 6.42 -2.65 25.76
N VAL A 300 5.78 -3.37 24.85
CA VAL A 300 4.65 -2.88 24.06
C VAL A 300 3.42 -3.74 24.33
N ARG A 301 2.28 -3.09 24.58
CA ARG A 301 0.99 -3.75 24.76
C ARG A 301 -0.06 -3.22 23.79
N ILE A 302 -1.10 -4.00 23.58
CA ILE A 302 -2.32 -3.54 22.94
C ILE A 302 -3.10 -2.67 23.93
N LEU A 303 -3.55 -1.51 23.48
CA LEU A 303 -4.49 -0.66 24.20
C LEU A 303 -5.93 -1.01 23.80
N ALA A 304 -6.16 -1.13 22.50
CA ALA A 304 -7.46 -1.47 21.91
C ALA A 304 -7.26 -2.15 20.54
N VAL A 305 -8.31 -2.82 20.06
CA VAL A 305 -8.41 -3.40 18.71
C VAL A 305 -9.65 -2.83 18.04
N SER A 306 -9.53 -2.49 16.76
CA SER A 306 -10.58 -1.86 15.96
C SER A 306 -11.76 -2.79 15.66
N SER A 307 -12.77 -2.26 15.00
CA SER A 307 -13.74 -3.04 14.23
C SER A 307 -13.05 -3.90 13.16
N ALA A 308 -13.72 -4.97 12.71
CA ALA A 308 -13.18 -5.88 11.70
C ALA A 308 -13.04 -5.18 10.34
N ILE A 309 -11.89 -5.41 9.70
CA ILE A 309 -11.49 -4.83 8.43
C ILE A 309 -11.53 -5.91 7.35
N PRO A 310 -12.15 -5.70 6.17
CA PRO A 310 -11.99 -6.58 5.04
C PRO A 310 -10.51 -6.78 4.71
N ASN A 311 -10.09 -8.03 4.49
CA ASN A 311 -8.69 -8.33 4.18
C ASN A 311 -8.23 -7.67 2.88
N ASP A 312 -6.89 -7.58 2.75
CA ASP A 312 -6.21 -7.10 1.55
C ASP A 312 -6.64 -7.88 0.31
N THR A 313 -6.53 -7.23 -0.84
CA THR A 313 -6.93 -7.76 -2.14
C THR A 313 -5.74 -8.15 -3.01
N LEU A 314 -5.97 -9.13 -3.88
CA LEU A 314 -5.31 -9.18 -5.18
C LEU A 314 -6.26 -8.54 -6.20
N SER A 315 -5.79 -7.51 -6.86
CA SER A 315 -6.55 -6.74 -7.84
C SER A 315 -5.79 -6.57 -9.15
N PHE A 316 -6.50 -6.36 -10.24
CA PHE A 316 -5.93 -6.18 -11.57
C PHE A 316 -6.25 -4.81 -12.13
N GLY A 317 -5.36 -4.28 -12.97
CA GLY A 317 -5.60 -3.07 -13.74
C GLY A 317 -6.88 -3.16 -14.57
N PRO A 318 -7.58 -2.05 -14.82
CA PRO A 318 -8.93 -2.05 -15.40
C PRO A 318 -9.01 -2.60 -16.84
N GLU A 319 -7.90 -2.60 -17.56
CA GLU A 319 -7.82 -3.09 -18.94
C GLU A 319 -6.98 -4.37 -19.05
N PHE A 320 -6.74 -5.05 -17.93
CA PHE A 320 -5.93 -6.27 -17.91
C PHE A 320 -6.61 -7.37 -18.77
N PRO A 321 -5.86 -8.07 -19.66
CA PRO A 321 -6.44 -9.05 -20.57
C PRO A 321 -7.09 -10.21 -19.83
N ALA A 322 -8.40 -10.43 -20.05
CA ALA A 322 -9.19 -11.40 -19.30
C ALA A 322 -8.68 -12.85 -19.37
N GLU A 323 -8.15 -13.27 -20.53
CA GLU A 323 -7.60 -14.62 -20.72
C GLU A 323 -6.29 -14.80 -19.91
N VAL A 324 -5.43 -13.77 -19.87
CA VAL A 324 -4.19 -13.77 -19.10
C VAL A 324 -4.52 -13.75 -17.60
N ARG A 325 -5.49 -12.93 -17.18
CA ARG A 325 -5.99 -12.88 -15.81
C ARG A 325 -6.48 -14.26 -15.35
N ALA A 326 -7.35 -14.92 -16.11
CA ALA A 326 -7.88 -16.23 -15.74
C ALA A 326 -6.76 -17.28 -15.57
N GLN A 327 -5.74 -17.25 -16.42
CA GLN A 327 -4.57 -18.13 -16.33
C GLN A 327 -3.77 -17.87 -15.03
N ILE A 328 -3.59 -16.59 -14.64
CA ILE A 328 -2.91 -16.20 -13.41
C ILE A 328 -3.73 -16.61 -12.18
N GLU A 329 -5.04 -16.39 -12.21
CA GLU A 329 -5.95 -16.77 -11.11
C GLU A 329 -5.90 -18.28 -10.84
N GLU A 330 -5.91 -19.12 -11.88
CA GLU A 330 -5.77 -20.58 -11.75
C GLU A 330 -4.40 -20.96 -11.15
N ALA A 331 -3.33 -20.34 -11.64
CA ALA A 331 -1.98 -20.59 -11.14
C ALA A 331 -1.80 -20.16 -9.67
N LEU A 332 -2.38 -19.04 -9.26
CA LEU A 332 -2.35 -18.56 -7.88
C LEU A 332 -3.10 -19.49 -6.92
N LEU A 333 -4.28 -19.97 -7.31
CA LEU A 333 -5.04 -20.95 -6.51
C LEU A 333 -4.23 -22.25 -6.32
N ALA A 334 -3.54 -22.70 -7.35
CA ALA A 334 -2.66 -23.86 -7.25
C ALA A 334 -1.43 -23.58 -6.37
N PHE A 335 -0.82 -22.40 -6.51
CA PHE A 335 0.36 -21.98 -5.74
C PHE A 335 0.03 -21.80 -4.25
N ALA A 336 -1.16 -21.30 -3.89
CA ALA A 336 -1.59 -21.12 -2.50
C ALA A 336 -1.61 -22.41 -1.68
N GLY A 337 -1.69 -23.59 -2.33
CA GLY A 337 -1.61 -24.90 -1.68
C GLY A 337 -0.20 -25.46 -1.48
N THR A 338 0.85 -24.73 -1.88
CA THR A 338 2.22 -25.23 -1.88
C THR A 338 3.03 -24.79 -0.65
N GLU A 339 4.15 -25.48 -0.36
CA GLU A 339 5.12 -25.05 0.66
C GLU A 339 5.78 -23.71 0.29
N ALA A 340 6.01 -23.46 -1.00
CA ALA A 340 6.62 -22.23 -1.50
C ALA A 340 5.74 -20.98 -1.23
N TRP A 341 4.42 -21.14 -1.14
CA TRP A 341 3.51 -20.08 -0.69
C TRP A 341 3.92 -19.51 0.69
N GLY A 342 4.29 -20.40 1.64
CA GLY A 342 4.77 -20.01 2.97
C GLY A 342 6.13 -19.30 2.99
N GLN A 343 6.89 -19.38 1.89
CA GLN A 343 8.16 -18.64 1.69
C GLN A 343 7.95 -17.34 0.90
N SER A 344 6.74 -17.10 0.41
CA SER A 344 6.28 -15.94 -0.31
C SER A 344 5.29 -15.15 0.55
N ILE A 345 4.18 -14.70 -0.02
CA ILE A 345 3.13 -13.90 0.61
C ILE A 345 2.50 -14.57 1.84
N GLY A 346 2.60 -15.89 1.95
CA GLY A 346 2.16 -16.65 3.13
C GLY A 346 3.09 -16.53 4.33
N SER A 347 4.30 -15.99 4.16
CA SER A 347 5.23 -15.73 5.27
C SER A 347 4.65 -14.67 6.21
N ASN A 348 4.76 -14.91 7.53
CA ASN A 348 4.31 -13.94 8.53
C ASN A 348 5.12 -12.63 8.48
N ASP A 349 6.38 -12.70 8.06
CA ASP A 349 7.25 -11.52 7.92
C ASP A 349 6.94 -10.71 6.66
N PHE A 350 6.22 -11.30 5.70
CA PHE A 350 5.73 -10.62 4.51
C PHE A 350 4.30 -10.13 4.76
N TYR A 351 3.26 -10.85 4.28
CA TYR A 351 1.87 -10.45 4.44
C TYR A 351 1.03 -11.45 5.26
N GLY A 352 1.56 -12.64 5.54
CA GLY A 352 0.87 -13.64 6.35
C GLY A 352 -0.43 -14.20 5.74
N TRP A 353 -0.55 -14.20 4.41
CA TRP A 353 -1.70 -14.76 3.71
C TRP A 353 -1.62 -16.29 3.76
N THR A 354 -2.34 -16.92 4.67
CA THR A 354 -2.39 -18.38 4.78
C THR A 354 -3.22 -19.03 3.68
N GLY A 355 -3.93 -18.25 2.88
CA GLY A 355 -4.72 -18.66 1.73
C GLY A 355 -5.32 -17.45 1.02
N ILE A 356 -6.07 -17.74 -0.03
CA ILE A 356 -6.84 -16.74 -0.79
C ILE A 356 -8.26 -17.26 -1.03
N GLU A 357 -9.22 -16.35 -1.16
CA GLU A 357 -10.61 -16.62 -1.48
C GLU A 357 -11.10 -15.58 -2.50
N ALA A 358 -12.01 -15.97 -3.39
CA ALA A 358 -12.61 -15.03 -4.32
C ALA A 358 -13.28 -13.87 -3.56
N ALA A 359 -13.05 -12.65 -4.04
CA ALA A 359 -13.62 -11.44 -3.47
C ALA A 359 -14.60 -10.78 -4.44
N THR A 360 -15.48 -9.97 -3.88
CA THR A 360 -16.40 -9.13 -4.63
C THR A 360 -16.19 -7.66 -4.27
N ASP A 361 -16.43 -6.77 -5.21
CA ASP A 361 -16.32 -5.33 -5.00
C ASP A 361 -17.16 -4.83 -3.80
N ALA A 362 -18.37 -5.38 -3.62
CA ALA A 362 -19.30 -5.00 -2.54
C ALA A 362 -18.76 -5.29 -1.12
N GLU A 363 -17.79 -6.19 -0.96
CA GLU A 363 -17.18 -6.47 0.35
C GLU A 363 -16.39 -5.28 0.88
N TYR A 364 -16.01 -4.33 0.01
CA TYR A 364 -15.24 -3.12 0.35
C TYR A 364 -16.09 -1.86 0.47
N ASP A 365 -17.43 -1.97 0.40
CA ASP A 365 -18.35 -0.82 0.56
C ASP A 365 -18.21 -0.13 1.92
N ILE A 366 -17.91 -0.90 2.96
CA ILE A 366 -17.65 -0.33 4.29
C ILE A 366 -16.42 0.60 4.29
N VAL A 367 -15.38 0.24 3.56
CA VAL A 367 -14.16 1.08 3.44
C VAL A 367 -14.47 2.34 2.62
N ARG A 368 -15.25 2.21 1.53
CA ARG A 368 -15.72 3.36 0.75
C ARG A 368 -16.55 4.33 1.58
N ALA A 369 -17.44 3.79 2.42
CA ALA A 369 -18.24 4.62 3.32
C ALA A 369 -17.37 5.41 4.32
N MET A 370 -16.29 4.82 4.82
CA MET A 370 -15.32 5.53 5.68
C MET A 370 -14.62 6.66 4.92
N VAL A 371 -14.18 6.42 3.69
CA VAL A 371 -13.55 7.44 2.82
C VAL A 371 -14.52 8.59 2.56
N GLU A 372 -15.77 8.29 2.20
CA GLU A 372 -16.81 9.30 1.95
C GLU A 372 -17.15 10.11 3.21
N ALA A 373 -17.29 9.46 4.36
CA ALA A 373 -17.66 10.10 5.61
C ALA A 373 -16.58 11.07 6.12
N THR A 374 -15.32 10.78 5.86
CA THR A 374 -14.18 11.59 6.31
C THR A 374 -13.74 12.62 5.28
N GLY A 375 -14.16 12.50 4.02
CA GLY A 375 -13.62 13.28 2.90
C GLY A 375 -12.12 13.02 2.69
N TYR A 376 -11.68 11.82 3.07
CA TYR A 376 -10.27 11.44 2.97
C TYR A 376 -9.84 11.35 1.51
N GLU A 377 -8.77 12.03 1.19
CA GLU A 377 -8.07 11.94 -0.10
C GLU A 377 -6.66 11.43 0.17
N ILE A 378 -6.24 10.41 -0.59
CA ILE A 378 -4.85 9.95 -0.51
C ILE A 378 -3.97 10.99 -1.20
N GLU A 379 -3.04 11.56 -0.46
CA GLU A 379 -2.07 12.50 -1.04
C GLU A 379 -0.99 11.69 -1.79
N PRO A 380 -0.64 12.12 -3.03
CA PRO A 380 0.33 11.43 -3.89
C PRO A 380 1.78 11.49 -3.36
#